data_686e70c3a89b5d6a915224f806d00ae1
#
_entry.id   686e70c3a89b5d6a915224f806d00ae1
#
_cell.length_a   1.000
_cell.length_b   1.000
_cell.length_c   1.000
_cell.angle_alpha   90.00
_cell.angle_beta   90.00
_cell.angle_gamma   90.00
#
_symmetry.space_group_name_H-M   'P 1'
#
loop_
_entity.id
_entity.type
_entity.pdbx_description
1 polymer ?
#
loop_
_entity_poly.entity_id
_entity_poly.type
_entity_poly.pdbx_seq_one_letter_code
_entity_poly.pdbx_strand_id
1 'polypeptide(L)'
;MEPTVLATSKDLLSKNLNADHVVYKLNGTVNDANSMVLTKTDFFDYFKKQRLFFELLKRQLVLDSFLFIGYSFQDDLVLNALREIREVFPNNGKTHYRFVIQENDQLDSEKRALKKEFTKYERQYFMDKYNIQSILLDNFTDIDKYLNELYRRFCNHNILFCGSFRNISNELRIHIENIIDVVIRELYSNRFNVYSGNGRGLGEIIVARAKLHSMMPNNRFVNRPLIFTGDSNKQKQLKNKQIEKDCNTMLIFCGQDESLSNSKNVINQFKNFIAKNESKKLVIPIPSTGYSAREIFNSESYRNTYSYKIMHSELDLLNSLTEPSEIAKLLVNLILRYRKEP
;
A
#
# COMPACT_ATOMS: atom_id res chain seq x y z
N MET A 1 -0.90 -15.04 3.45
CA MET A 1 0.51 -15.37 3.12
C MET A 1 1.27 -15.34 4.42
N GLU A 2 2.10 -16.35 4.72
CA GLU A 2 2.92 -16.31 5.93
C GLU A 2 4.08 -15.34 5.72
N PRO A 3 4.41 -14.51 6.72
CA PRO A 3 5.51 -13.56 6.61
C PRO A 3 6.86 -14.29 6.60
N THR A 4 7.84 -13.71 5.92
CA THR A 4 9.24 -14.14 6.04
C THR A 4 9.78 -13.63 7.38
N VAL A 5 10.09 -14.54 8.31
CA VAL A 5 10.59 -14.20 9.64
C VAL A 5 12.12 -14.25 9.65
N LEU A 6 12.74 -13.15 10.06
CA LEU A 6 14.18 -12.99 10.21
C LEU A 6 14.50 -12.77 11.70
N ALA A 7 15.31 -13.62 12.29
CA ALA A 7 15.67 -13.56 13.70
C ALA A 7 17.19 -13.58 13.95
N THR A 8 17.97 -13.96 12.94
CA THR A 8 19.44 -14.09 13.03
C THR A 8 20.12 -13.56 11.78
N SER A 9 21.40 -13.25 11.89
CA SER A 9 22.22 -12.85 10.73
C SER A 9 22.30 -13.95 9.65
N LYS A 10 22.11 -15.23 10.02
CA LYS A 10 22.05 -16.36 9.06
C LYS A 10 20.79 -16.30 8.19
N ASP A 11 19.67 -15.83 8.74
CA ASP A 11 18.42 -15.66 8.01
C ASP A 11 18.57 -14.67 6.84
N LEU A 12 19.44 -13.66 7.00
CA LEU A 12 19.71 -12.66 5.95
C LEU A 12 20.33 -13.27 4.69
N LEU A 13 21.03 -14.39 4.83
CA LEU A 13 21.69 -15.10 3.72
C LEU A 13 20.76 -16.13 3.07
N SER A 14 19.84 -16.70 3.83
CA SER A 14 19.04 -17.86 3.43
C SER A 14 17.61 -17.54 3.05
N LYS A 15 17.09 -16.38 3.45
CA LYS A 15 15.68 -16.01 3.26
C LYS A 15 15.51 -14.83 2.29
N ASN A 16 14.33 -14.75 1.68
CA ASN A 16 14.01 -13.67 0.75
C ASN A 16 13.74 -12.35 1.49
N LEU A 17 14.69 -11.43 1.41
CA LEU A 17 14.57 -10.09 2.00
C LEU A 17 13.61 -9.15 1.24
N ASN A 18 13.26 -9.50 0.01
CA ASN A 18 12.33 -8.74 -0.82
C ASN A 18 10.91 -9.35 -0.80
N ALA A 19 10.61 -10.15 0.22
CA ALA A 19 9.24 -10.65 0.41
C ALA A 19 8.28 -9.50 0.77
N ASP A 20 7.03 -9.62 0.38
CA ASP A 20 5.99 -8.59 0.64
C ASP A 20 5.78 -8.31 2.13
N HIS A 21 5.98 -9.32 2.95
CA HIS A 21 5.85 -9.24 4.40
C HIS A 21 7.07 -9.86 5.07
N VAL A 22 7.87 -9.02 5.71
CA VAL A 22 9.04 -9.43 6.47
C VAL A 22 8.86 -9.04 7.93
N VAL A 23 9.10 -10.00 8.83
CA VAL A 23 9.08 -9.78 10.28
C VAL A 23 10.50 -9.92 10.82
N TYR A 24 11.02 -8.85 11.40
CA TYR A 24 12.34 -8.83 12.06
C TYR A 24 12.16 -9.05 13.57
N LYS A 25 12.67 -10.16 14.08
CA LYS A 25 12.70 -10.45 15.52
C LYS A 25 14.04 -9.98 16.10
N LEU A 26 14.11 -8.71 16.49
CA LEU A 26 15.36 -8.09 16.94
C LEU A 26 15.96 -8.79 18.18
N ASN A 27 15.12 -9.26 19.09
CA ASN A 27 15.55 -9.96 20.31
C ASN A 27 15.63 -11.49 20.15
N GLY A 28 15.71 -11.98 18.91
CA GLY A 28 15.84 -13.40 18.60
C GLY A 28 14.55 -14.20 18.67
N THR A 29 14.67 -15.51 18.75
CA THR A 29 13.54 -16.44 18.75
C THR A 29 13.79 -17.63 19.67
N VAL A 30 12.72 -18.13 20.31
CA VAL A 30 12.75 -19.32 21.16
C VAL A 30 13.20 -20.60 20.39
N ASN A 31 13.06 -20.60 19.07
CA ASN A 31 13.50 -21.71 18.22
C ASN A 31 15.02 -21.77 18.06
N ASP A 32 15.73 -20.68 18.41
CA ASP A 32 17.19 -20.60 18.45
C ASP A 32 17.60 -19.83 19.73
N ALA A 33 17.85 -20.58 20.80
CA ALA A 33 18.22 -20.01 22.09
C ALA A 33 19.45 -19.10 22.03
N ASN A 34 20.41 -19.36 21.12
CA ASN A 34 21.60 -18.54 20.96
C ASN A 34 21.31 -17.17 20.30
N SER A 35 20.17 -17.01 19.69
CA SER A 35 19.72 -15.74 19.11
C SER A 35 19.06 -14.83 20.14
N MET A 36 18.67 -15.36 21.29
CA MET A 36 17.85 -14.62 22.28
C MET A 36 18.69 -13.58 23.02
N VAL A 37 18.10 -12.41 23.21
CA VAL A 37 18.66 -11.30 23.98
C VAL A 37 17.78 -11.15 25.23
N LEU A 38 18.25 -11.68 26.36
CA LEU A 38 17.49 -11.74 27.62
C LEU A 38 18.16 -10.95 28.75
N THR A 39 19.47 -10.84 28.72
CA THR A 39 20.26 -10.22 29.80
C THR A 39 20.96 -8.95 29.29
N LYS A 40 21.44 -8.12 30.21
CA LYS A 40 22.29 -6.97 29.87
C LYS A 40 23.55 -7.39 29.12
N THR A 41 24.14 -8.54 29.48
CA THR A 41 25.32 -9.09 28.79
C THR A 41 24.98 -9.47 27.34
N ASP A 42 23.84 -10.13 27.11
CA ASP A 42 23.38 -10.46 25.76
C ASP A 42 23.19 -9.19 24.92
N PHE A 43 22.67 -8.12 25.53
CA PHE A 43 22.48 -6.84 24.89
C PHE A 43 23.81 -6.20 24.49
N PHE A 44 24.83 -6.22 25.34
CA PHE A 44 26.17 -5.73 25.01
C PHE A 44 26.82 -6.57 23.90
N ASP A 45 26.61 -7.89 23.93
CA ASP A 45 27.11 -8.79 22.91
C ASP A 45 26.31 -8.72 21.59
N TYR A 46 25.11 -8.18 21.61
CA TYR A 46 24.25 -8.07 20.43
C TYR A 46 24.94 -7.34 19.28
N PHE A 47 25.58 -6.22 19.56
CA PHE A 47 26.28 -5.42 18.55
C PHE A 47 27.46 -6.17 17.91
N LYS A 48 28.03 -7.15 18.60
CA LYS A 48 29.07 -8.02 18.06
C LYS A 48 28.50 -9.19 17.27
N LYS A 49 27.54 -9.89 17.87
CA LYS A 49 26.94 -11.13 17.33
C LYS A 49 25.96 -10.88 16.18
N GLN A 50 25.19 -9.79 16.28
CA GLN A 50 24.10 -9.44 15.34
C GLN A 50 24.37 -8.14 14.57
N ARG A 51 25.62 -7.81 14.34
CA ARG A 51 26.03 -6.54 13.70
C ARG A 51 25.30 -6.29 12.38
N LEU A 52 25.22 -7.31 11.51
CA LEU A 52 24.54 -7.16 10.21
C LEU A 52 23.05 -6.87 10.38
N PHE A 53 22.42 -7.43 11.40
CA PHE A 53 21.02 -7.17 11.71
C PHE A 53 20.79 -5.74 12.19
N PHE A 54 21.72 -5.21 13.00
CA PHE A 54 21.69 -3.83 13.46
C PHE A 54 21.92 -2.83 12.31
N GLU A 55 22.85 -3.12 11.40
CA GLU A 55 23.05 -2.30 10.20
C GLU A 55 21.81 -2.29 9.28
N LEU A 56 21.14 -3.44 9.17
CA LEU A 56 19.90 -3.53 8.44
C LEU A 56 18.79 -2.66 9.09
N LEU A 57 18.66 -2.70 10.42
CA LEU A 57 17.72 -1.83 11.14
C LEU A 57 18.01 -0.35 10.87
N LYS A 58 19.26 0.08 10.94
CA LYS A 58 19.66 1.46 10.63
C LYS A 58 19.30 1.84 9.21
N ARG A 59 19.58 0.95 8.24
CA ARG A 59 19.20 1.17 6.85
C ARG A 59 17.69 1.37 6.69
N GLN A 60 16.87 0.55 7.34
CA GLN A 60 15.41 0.68 7.27
C GLN A 60 14.94 1.99 7.93
N LEU A 61 15.51 2.37 9.08
CA LEU A 61 15.17 3.64 9.75
C LEU A 61 15.54 4.88 8.92
N VAL A 62 16.54 4.79 8.04
CA VAL A 62 16.89 5.86 7.09
C VAL A 62 15.91 5.91 5.92
N LEU A 63 15.51 4.76 5.38
CA LEU A 63 14.72 4.67 4.15
C LEU A 63 13.23 4.79 4.38
N ASP A 64 12.72 4.30 5.52
CA ASP A 64 11.31 4.15 5.81
C ASP A 64 10.87 4.92 7.05
N SER A 65 9.59 5.31 7.10
CA SER A 65 8.96 5.83 8.31
C SER A 65 8.45 4.68 9.16
N PHE A 66 8.79 4.68 10.44
CA PHE A 66 8.36 3.67 11.40
C PHE A 66 7.18 4.16 12.22
N LEU A 67 6.23 3.28 12.50
CA LEU A 67 5.21 3.48 13.51
C LEU A 67 5.49 2.54 14.69
N PHE A 68 5.83 3.11 15.85
CA PHE A 68 6.08 2.37 17.07
C PHE A 68 4.77 2.16 17.84
N ILE A 69 4.43 0.89 18.10
CA ILE A 69 3.22 0.47 18.82
C ILE A 69 3.64 -0.39 20.00
N GLY A 70 3.25 0.01 21.22
CA GLY A 70 3.58 -0.73 22.45
C GLY A 70 5.07 -0.75 22.79
N TYR A 71 5.87 0.14 22.23
CA TYR A 71 7.30 0.24 22.46
C TYR A 71 7.61 1.37 23.44
N SER A 72 8.25 1.03 24.56
CA SER A 72 8.50 1.97 25.66
C SER A 72 9.74 2.85 25.50
N PHE A 73 10.60 2.54 24.53
CA PHE A 73 11.93 3.18 24.34
C PHE A 73 12.83 3.09 25.57
N GLN A 74 12.67 2.05 26.42
CA GLN A 74 13.54 1.80 27.55
C GLN A 74 14.77 0.96 27.18
N ASP A 75 14.72 0.24 26.06
CA ASP A 75 15.92 -0.41 25.52
C ASP A 75 16.67 0.52 24.58
N ASP A 76 18.00 0.38 24.58
CA ASP A 76 18.88 1.27 23.83
C ASP A 76 19.07 0.86 22.35
N LEU A 77 18.53 -0.29 21.91
CA LEU A 77 18.80 -0.80 20.55
C LEU A 77 18.34 0.17 19.47
N VAL A 78 17.05 0.51 19.49
CA VAL A 78 16.45 1.43 18.53
C VAL A 78 16.92 2.85 18.75
N LEU A 79 17.07 3.28 20.02
CA LEU A 79 17.54 4.63 20.35
C LEU A 79 18.98 4.85 19.89
N ASN A 80 19.87 3.85 20.03
CA ASN A 80 21.24 3.95 19.53
C ASN A 80 21.27 4.04 18.00
N ALA A 81 20.45 3.23 17.30
CA ALA A 81 20.33 3.32 15.85
C ALA A 81 19.89 4.72 15.40
N LEU A 82 18.86 5.27 16.03
CA LEU A 82 18.34 6.61 15.73
C LEU A 82 19.36 7.70 16.07
N ARG A 83 20.11 7.54 17.16
CA ARG A 83 21.16 8.49 17.58
C ARG A 83 22.30 8.53 16.57
N GLU A 84 22.80 7.39 16.15
CA GLU A 84 23.84 7.29 15.11
C GLU A 84 23.38 7.89 13.77
N ILE A 85 22.12 7.62 13.36
CA ILE A 85 21.54 8.22 12.16
C ILE A 85 21.48 9.75 12.27
N ARG A 86 21.07 10.26 13.44
CA ARG A 86 20.95 11.71 13.67
C ARG A 86 22.30 12.43 13.67
N GLU A 87 23.36 11.78 14.14
CA GLU A 87 24.73 12.30 14.09
C GLU A 87 25.20 12.49 12.65
N VAL A 88 24.87 11.54 11.76
CA VAL A 88 25.26 11.60 10.34
C VAL A 88 24.34 12.52 9.53
N PHE A 89 23.02 12.54 9.84
CA PHE A 89 21.99 13.28 9.11
C PHE A 89 21.18 14.20 10.06
N PRO A 90 21.75 15.29 10.56
CA PRO A 90 21.09 16.13 11.58
C PRO A 90 19.74 16.70 11.18
N ASN A 91 19.52 16.98 9.87
CA ASN A 91 18.34 17.69 9.37
C ASN A 91 17.53 16.90 8.31
N ASN A 92 17.95 15.71 7.92
CA ASN A 92 17.40 14.99 6.76
C ASN A 92 16.87 13.58 7.06
N GLY A 93 16.51 13.29 8.31
CA GLY A 93 15.94 11.97 8.66
C GLY A 93 14.47 11.84 8.29
N LYS A 94 14.03 10.60 8.07
CA LYS A 94 12.58 10.28 8.01
C LYS A 94 11.93 10.58 9.34
N THR A 95 10.73 11.12 9.33
CA THR A 95 9.91 11.24 10.53
C THR A 95 9.32 9.88 10.86
N HIS A 96 9.54 9.44 12.09
CA HIS A 96 8.93 8.25 12.67
C HIS A 96 7.75 8.66 13.56
N TYR A 97 6.91 7.71 13.92
CA TYR A 97 5.69 7.96 14.68
C TYR A 97 5.58 7.00 15.86
N ARG A 98 5.01 7.46 16.98
CA ARG A 98 4.64 6.60 18.10
C ARG A 98 3.27 6.97 18.64
N PHE A 99 2.55 6.00 19.20
CA PHE A 99 1.35 6.27 19.95
C PHE A 99 1.69 6.57 21.41
N VAL A 100 1.02 7.55 21.99
CA VAL A 100 1.11 7.93 23.39
C VAL A 100 -0.30 8.01 23.96
N ILE A 101 -0.59 7.20 24.96
CA ILE A 101 -1.92 7.17 25.61
C ILE A 101 -1.98 8.26 26.66
N GLN A 102 -3.02 9.07 26.63
CA GLN A 102 -3.35 10.07 27.64
C GLN A 102 -4.31 9.46 28.67
N GLU A 103 -3.85 8.55 29.50
CA GLU A 103 -4.69 8.03 30.60
C GLU A 103 -4.96 9.11 31.62
N ASN A 104 -6.20 9.58 31.69
CA ASN A 104 -6.58 10.73 32.54
C ASN A 104 -7.61 10.43 33.61
N ASP A 105 -8.31 9.28 33.58
CA ASP A 105 -9.54 9.11 34.32
C ASP A 105 -9.36 8.77 35.81
N GLN A 106 -8.16 8.38 36.22
CA GLN A 106 -7.89 7.95 37.62
C GLN A 106 -6.99 8.92 38.43
N LEU A 107 -6.54 10.02 37.81
CA LEU A 107 -5.63 10.96 38.46
C LEU A 107 -6.40 12.17 39.03
N ASP A 108 -5.99 12.65 40.23
CA ASP A 108 -6.41 13.95 40.73
C ASP A 108 -5.96 15.09 39.80
N SER A 109 -6.56 16.28 39.99
CA SER A 109 -6.35 17.41 39.10
C SER A 109 -4.88 17.84 39.01
N GLU A 110 -4.13 17.76 40.08
CA GLU A 110 -2.74 18.18 40.17
C GLU A 110 -1.81 17.20 39.45
N LYS A 111 -1.98 15.91 39.71
CA LYS A 111 -1.22 14.86 38.99
C LYS A 111 -1.54 14.82 37.51
N ARG A 112 -2.79 15.13 37.12
CA ARG A 112 -3.19 15.25 35.71
C ARG A 112 -2.49 16.40 35.02
N ALA A 113 -2.37 17.55 35.69
CA ALA A 113 -1.65 18.72 35.14
C ALA A 113 -0.16 18.41 34.95
N LEU A 114 0.50 17.81 35.96
CA LEU A 114 1.90 17.38 35.89
C LEU A 114 2.14 16.37 34.76
N LYS A 115 1.27 15.35 34.64
CA LYS A 115 1.37 14.35 33.57
C LYS A 115 1.22 14.97 32.18
N LYS A 116 0.31 15.92 32.01
CA LYS A 116 0.11 16.65 30.75
C LYS A 116 1.36 17.45 30.37
N GLU A 117 1.97 18.10 31.33
CA GLU A 117 3.18 18.86 31.12
C GLU A 117 4.36 17.94 30.79
N PHE A 118 4.55 16.86 31.55
CA PHE A 118 5.56 15.83 31.25
C PHE A 118 5.40 15.25 29.85
N THR A 119 4.18 14.90 29.44
CA THR A 119 3.88 14.39 28.09
C THR A 119 4.26 15.41 27.03
N LYS A 120 4.05 16.70 27.28
CA LYS A 120 4.46 17.76 26.35
C LYS A 120 6.00 17.81 26.18
N TYR A 121 6.75 17.77 27.27
CA TYR A 121 8.22 17.75 27.23
C TYR A 121 8.75 16.46 26.59
N GLU A 122 8.18 15.33 26.91
CA GLU A 122 8.56 14.04 26.33
C GLU A 122 8.35 14.03 24.80
N ARG A 123 7.22 14.55 24.34
CA ARG A 123 6.93 14.68 22.89
C ARG A 123 7.97 15.53 22.18
N GLN A 124 8.29 16.69 22.76
CA GLN A 124 9.29 17.57 22.22
C GLN A 124 10.67 16.91 22.21
N TYR A 125 11.05 16.24 23.30
CA TYR A 125 12.31 15.48 23.39
C TYR A 125 12.44 14.44 22.31
N PHE A 126 11.41 13.62 22.07
CA PHE A 126 11.43 12.59 21.04
C PHE A 126 11.48 13.18 19.62
N MET A 127 10.80 14.30 19.40
CA MET A 127 10.87 15.00 18.12
C MET A 127 12.26 15.57 17.85
N ASP A 128 12.83 16.29 18.81
CA ASP A 128 14.11 16.98 18.64
C ASP A 128 15.29 16.02 18.55
N LYS A 129 15.30 14.98 19.39
CA LYS A 129 16.41 14.03 19.48
C LYS A 129 16.37 12.92 18.44
N TYR A 130 15.17 12.45 18.07
CA TYR A 130 15.02 11.21 17.28
C TYR A 130 14.14 11.37 16.05
N ASN A 131 13.60 12.56 15.80
CA ASN A 131 12.62 12.83 14.76
C ASN A 131 11.38 11.90 14.86
N ILE A 132 10.92 11.65 16.09
CA ILE A 132 9.75 10.82 16.38
C ILE A 132 8.58 11.71 16.79
N GLN A 133 7.56 11.77 15.94
CA GLN A 133 6.31 12.47 16.22
C GLN A 133 5.39 11.59 17.08
N SER A 134 4.90 12.13 18.21
CA SER A 134 3.95 11.45 19.06
C SER A 134 2.52 11.76 18.65
N ILE A 135 1.73 10.70 18.41
CA ILE A 135 0.29 10.75 18.15
C ILE A 135 -0.41 10.46 19.48
N LEU A 136 -1.16 11.45 19.98
CA LEU A 136 -1.87 11.34 21.24
C LEU A 136 -3.19 10.58 21.04
N LEU A 137 -3.44 9.61 21.89
CA LEU A 137 -4.67 8.82 21.92
C LEU A 137 -5.31 8.95 23.30
N ASP A 138 -6.62 8.95 23.36
CA ASP A 138 -7.34 9.02 24.64
C ASP A 138 -7.31 7.66 25.35
N ASN A 139 -7.34 6.57 24.59
CA ASN A 139 -7.31 5.20 25.13
C ASN A 139 -6.70 4.20 24.14
N PHE A 140 -6.44 2.97 24.64
CA PHE A 140 -5.86 1.89 23.82
C PHE A 140 -6.76 1.46 22.65
N THR A 141 -8.09 1.56 22.77
CA THR A 141 -9.02 1.17 21.70
C THR A 141 -8.97 2.10 20.49
N ASP A 142 -8.38 3.29 20.65
CA ASP A 142 -8.19 4.21 19.53
C ASP A 142 -7.10 3.75 18.58
N ILE A 143 -6.16 2.90 19.01
CA ILE A 143 -5.13 2.30 18.14
C ILE A 143 -5.78 1.60 16.96
N ASP A 144 -6.79 0.77 17.21
CA ASP A 144 -7.49 0.04 16.13
C ASP A 144 -8.18 1.00 15.16
N LYS A 145 -8.78 2.08 15.66
CA LYS A 145 -9.42 3.10 14.83
C LYS A 145 -8.39 3.78 13.91
N TYR A 146 -7.24 4.18 14.48
CA TYR A 146 -6.16 4.82 13.72
C TYR A 146 -5.54 3.89 12.69
N LEU A 147 -5.29 2.61 13.05
CA LEU A 147 -4.75 1.62 12.12
C LEU A 147 -5.74 1.32 10.99
N ASN A 148 -7.03 1.22 11.29
CA ASN A 148 -8.07 1.04 10.28
C ASN A 148 -8.16 2.25 9.35
N GLU A 149 -8.06 3.47 9.87
CA GLU A 149 -8.05 4.68 9.05
C GLU A 149 -6.77 4.78 8.20
N LEU A 150 -5.62 4.45 8.76
CA LEU A 150 -4.35 4.38 8.00
C LEU A 150 -4.45 3.38 6.86
N TYR A 151 -4.99 2.18 7.14
CA TYR A 151 -5.22 1.16 6.11
C TYR A 151 -6.23 1.62 5.06
N ARG A 152 -7.33 2.26 5.47
CA ARG A 152 -8.30 2.85 4.55
C ARG A 152 -7.66 3.87 3.61
N ARG A 153 -6.84 4.78 4.15
CA ARG A 153 -6.11 5.77 3.34
C ARG A 153 -5.11 5.12 2.40
N PHE A 154 -4.40 4.11 2.86
CA PHE A 154 -3.51 3.31 2.01
C PHE A 154 -4.29 2.69 0.84
N CYS A 155 -5.41 2.03 1.10
CA CYS A 155 -6.24 1.42 0.05
C CYS A 155 -6.82 2.46 -0.92
N ASN A 156 -7.17 3.65 -0.45
CA ASN A 156 -7.69 4.73 -1.30
C ASN A 156 -6.63 5.30 -2.27
N HIS A 157 -5.33 5.11 -1.99
CA HIS A 157 -4.26 5.51 -2.89
C HIS A 157 -3.89 4.44 -3.91
N ASN A 158 -4.47 3.24 -3.81
CA ASN A 158 -4.12 2.11 -4.64
C ASN A 158 -5.18 1.91 -5.73
N ILE A 159 -4.74 2.01 -6.98
CA ILE A 159 -5.58 1.88 -8.17
C ILE A 159 -5.23 0.58 -8.88
N LEU A 160 -6.21 -0.33 -8.97
CA LEU A 160 -6.07 -1.58 -9.71
C LEU A 160 -6.43 -1.40 -11.17
N PHE A 161 -5.51 -1.70 -12.05
CA PHE A 161 -5.75 -1.81 -13.50
C PHE A 161 -6.10 -3.26 -13.83
N CYS A 162 -7.30 -3.47 -14.31
CA CYS A 162 -7.86 -4.77 -14.66
C CYS A 162 -8.15 -4.83 -16.15
N GLY A 163 -7.86 -5.94 -16.79
CA GLY A 163 -8.15 -6.16 -18.20
C GLY A 163 -7.17 -7.13 -18.86
N SER A 164 -7.47 -7.49 -20.09
CA SER A 164 -6.64 -8.37 -20.92
C SER A 164 -7.00 -8.21 -22.38
N PHE A 165 -6.07 -8.48 -23.28
CA PHE A 165 -6.36 -8.67 -24.70
C PHE A 165 -5.27 -9.53 -25.35
N ARG A 166 -5.61 -10.11 -26.50
CA ARG A 166 -4.68 -10.92 -27.29
C ARG A 166 -4.56 -10.39 -28.72
N ASN A 167 -5.68 -10.32 -29.40
CA ASN A 167 -5.75 -9.91 -30.80
C ASN A 167 -6.78 -8.78 -30.94
N ILE A 168 -6.35 -7.57 -30.71
CA ILE A 168 -7.12 -6.35 -30.96
C ILE A 168 -6.49 -5.61 -32.15
N SER A 169 -7.24 -4.72 -32.79
CA SER A 169 -6.70 -3.88 -33.85
C SER A 169 -5.57 -2.99 -33.32
N ASN A 170 -4.62 -2.62 -34.19
CA ASN A 170 -3.55 -1.71 -33.81
C ASN A 170 -4.09 -0.34 -33.35
N GLU A 171 -5.16 0.15 -33.94
CA GLU A 171 -5.81 1.40 -33.56
C GLU A 171 -6.34 1.32 -32.12
N LEU A 172 -7.05 0.24 -31.78
CA LEU A 172 -7.56 0.04 -30.42
C LEU A 172 -6.41 -0.14 -29.42
N ARG A 173 -5.35 -0.82 -29.80
CA ARG A 173 -4.15 -0.97 -28.96
C ARG A 173 -3.51 0.37 -28.66
N ILE A 174 -3.27 1.19 -29.68
CA ILE A 174 -2.70 2.54 -29.54
C ILE A 174 -3.62 3.42 -28.66
N HIS A 175 -4.94 3.33 -28.88
CA HIS A 175 -5.92 4.04 -28.07
C HIS A 175 -5.79 3.68 -26.58
N ILE A 176 -5.74 2.39 -26.25
CA ILE A 176 -5.56 1.90 -24.87
C ILE A 176 -4.21 2.36 -24.29
N GLU A 177 -3.12 2.25 -25.08
CA GLU A 177 -1.79 2.69 -24.65
C GLU A 177 -1.75 4.18 -24.31
N ASN A 178 -2.39 5.01 -25.13
CA ASN A 178 -2.44 6.46 -24.91
C ASN A 178 -3.26 6.82 -23.66
N ILE A 179 -4.40 6.18 -23.43
CA ILE A 179 -5.16 6.39 -22.20
C ILE A 179 -4.32 6.01 -20.97
N ILE A 180 -3.72 4.81 -20.99
CA ILE A 180 -2.92 4.31 -19.87
C ILE A 180 -1.73 5.23 -19.60
N ASP A 181 -1.05 5.71 -20.63
CA ASP A 181 0.09 6.62 -20.50
C ASP A 181 -0.28 7.90 -19.74
N VAL A 182 -1.34 8.57 -20.17
CA VAL A 182 -1.80 9.81 -19.52
C VAL A 182 -2.29 9.53 -18.10
N VAL A 183 -3.09 8.46 -17.91
CA VAL A 183 -3.60 8.07 -16.58
C VAL A 183 -2.45 7.78 -15.62
N ILE A 184 -1.46 6.98 -16.01
CA ILE A 184 -0.33 6.64 -15.13
C ILE A 184 0.48 7.89 -14.77
N ARG A 185 0.73 8.79 -15.73
CA ARG A 185 1.42 10.05 -15.48
C ARG A 185 0.68 10.91 -14.46
N GLU A 186 -0.61 11.09 -14.63
CA GLU A 186 -1.44 11.89 -13.71
C GLU A 186 -1.56 11.24 -12.33
N LEU A 187 -1.72 9.91 -12.27
CA LEU A 187 -1.74 9.17 -11.00
C LEU A 187 -0.40 9.29 -10.26
N TYR A 188 0.73 9.26 -10.99
CA TYR A 188 2.05 9.48 -10.40
C TYR A 188 2.15 10.87 -9.76
N SER A 189 1.76 11.90 -10.51
CA SER A 189 1.79 13.30 -10.03
C SER A 189 0.91 13.51 -8.79
N ASN A 190 -0.22 12.81 -8.70
CA ASN A 190 -1.14 12.85 -7.57
C ASN A 190 -0.83 11.84 -6.44
N ARG A 191 0.34 11.21 -6.44
CA ARG A 191 0.82 10.26 -5.43
C ARG A 191 -0.01 8.99 -5.27
N PHE A 192 -0.70 8.54 -6.31
CA PHE A 192 -1.35 7.23 -6.32
C PHE A 192 -0.38 6.11 -6.64
N ASN A 193 -0.71 4.91 -6.17
CA ASN A 193 -0.01 3.69 -6.51
C ASN A 193 -0.80 2.92 -7.58
N VAL A 194 -0.10 2.32 -8.52
CA VAL A 194 -0.71 1.51 -9.58
C VAL A 194 -0.46 0.04 -9.30
N TYR A 195 -1.54 -0.72 -9.29
CA TYR A 195 -1.56 -2.17 -9.16
C TYR A 195 -1.96 -2.78 -10.50
N SER A 196 -1.17 -3.70 -11.02
CA SER A 196 -1.50 -4.44 -12.24
C SER A 196 -1.90 -5.87 -11.94
N GLY A 197 -3.02 -6.31 -12.49
CA GLY A 197 -3.43 -7.72 -12.52
C GLY A 197 -2.58 -8.60 -13.43
N ASN A 198 -1.60 -8.01 -14.12
CA ASN A 198 -0.75 -8.66 -15.12
C ASN A 198 -1.56 -9.44 -16.18
N GLY A 199 -2.70 -8.86 -16.60
CA GLY A 199 -3.50 -9.40 -17.68
C GLY A 199 -2.71 -9.40 -18.99
N ARG A 200 -2.86 -10.46 -19.78
CA ARG A 200 -2.13 -10.62 -21.05
C ARG A 200 -2.31 -9.40 -21.96
N GLY A 201 -1.25 -8.92 -22.57
CA GLY A 201 -1.22 -7.72 -23.40
C GLY A 201 -1.30 -6.41 -22.59
N LEU A 202 -2.32 -6.24 -21.79
CA LEU A 202 -2.52 -5.07 -20.94
C LEU A 202 -1.41 -4.90 -19.89
N GLY A 203 -1.03 -5.98 -19.23
CA GLY A 203 0.00 -5.95 -18.19
C GLY A 203 1.35 -5.45 -18.70
N GLU A 204 1.72 -5.82 -19.91
CA GLU A 204 2.96 -5.39 -20.56
C GLU A 204 2.96 -3.86 -20.81
N ILE A 205 1.84 -3.31 -21.28
CA ILE A 205 1.67 -1.87 -21.48
C ILE A 205 1.80 -1.14 -20.15
N ILE A 206 1.10 -1.59 -19.11
CA ILE A 206 1.13 -0.95 -17.79
C ILE A 206 2.55 -0.95 -17.23
N VAL A 207 3.27 -2.08 -17.31
CA VAL A 207 4.67 -2.19 -16.87
C VAL A 207 5.56 -1.20 -17.61
N ALA A 208 5.44 -1.14 -18.96
CA ALA A 208 6.24 -0.24 -19.77
C ALA A 208 6.00 1.24 -19.40
N ARG A 209 4.72 1.64 -19.22
CA ARG A 209 4.35 3.01 -18.87
C ARG A 209 4.72 3.36 -17.41
N ALA A 210 4.58 2.41 -16.48
CA ALA A 210 5.02 2.61 -15.10
C ALA A 210 6.55 2.81 -15.00
N LYS A 211 7.34 2.12 -15.83
CA LYS A 211 8.78 2.36 -15.96
C LYS A 211 9.08 3.74 -16.51
N LEU A 212 8.43 4.11 -17.62
CA LEU A 212 8.62 5.40 -18.28
C LEU A 212 8.37 6.57 -17.33
N HIS A 213 7.33 6.49 -16.50
CA HIS A 213 6.96 7.52 -15.54
C HIS A 213 7.61 7.33 -14.15
N SER A 214 8.68 6.55 -14.04
CA SER A 214 9.49 6.39 -12.81
C SER A 214 8.73 5.89 -11.59
N MET A 215 7.61 5.17 -11.75
CA MET A 215 6.86 4.61 -10.63
C MET A 215 7.55 3.41 -9.98
N MET A 216 8.33 2.65 -10.75
CA MET A 216 8.99 1.43 -10.24
C MET A 216 10.11 1.69 -9.22
N PRO A 217 11.03 2.66 -9.44
CA PRO A 217 12.08 2.96 -8.45
C PRO A 217 11.52 3.45 -7.11
N ASN A 218 10.30 4.01 -7.12
CA ASN A 218 9.67 4.60 -5.95
C ASN A 218 8.67 3.65 -5.24
N ASN A 219 8.68 2.36 -5.57
CA ASN A 219 7.75 1.35 -5.03
C ASN A 219 6.26 1.72 -5.16
N ARG A 220 5.92 2.56 -6.14
CA ARG A 220 4.55 3.02 -6.40
C ARG A 220 3.84 2.19 -7.48
N PHE A 221 4.54 1.23 -8.02
CA PHE A 221 4.00 0.27 -8.96
C PHE A 221 4.11 -1.14 -8.39
N VAL A 222 2.97 -1.77 -8.20
CA VAL A 222 2.88 -3.17 -7.78
C VAL A 222 2.41 -3.98 -8.98
N ASN A 223 3.35 -4.63 -9.62
CA ASN A 223 3.04 -5.62 -10.63
C ASN A 223 2.87 -6.98 -9.96
N ARG A 224 1.91 -7.74 -10.44
CA ARG A 224 1.66 -9.10 -10.05
C ARG A 224 2.54 -10.19 -10.71
N PRO A 225 3.78 -10.02 -11.09
CA PRO A 225 4.65 -11.15 -11.31
C PRO A 225 5.06 -11.84 -10.00
N LEU A 226 4.51 -11.43 -8.89
CA LEU A 226 4.46 -12.25 -7.68
C LEU A 226 3.63 -13.54 -7.83
N ILE A 227 2.98 -13.75 -8.97
CA ILE A 227 2.53 -15.04 -9.46
C ILE A 227 3.69 -15.66 -10.24
N PHE A 228 4.56 -16.38 -9.56
CA PHE A 228 5.60 -17.18 -10.20
C PHE A 228 4.98 -18.31 -11.02
N THR A 229 5.68 -18.75 -12.07
CA THR A 229 5.23 -19.85 -12.93
C THR A 229 4.99 -21.16 -12.19
N GLY A 230 5.55 -21.34 -10.99
CA GLY A 230 5.34 -22.49 -10.10
C GLY A 230 4.23 -22.34 -9.06
N ASP A 231 3.56 -21.17 -8.98
CA ASP A 231 2.52 -20.98 -7.98
C ASP A 231 1.31 -21.89 -8.23
N SER A 232 0.86 -22.56 -7.18
CA SER A 232 -0.38 -23.33 -7.21
C SER A 232 -1.59 -22.43 -7.46
N ASN A 233 -2.69 -22.98 -7.96
CA ASN A 233 -3.93 -22.22 -8.18
C ASN A 233 -4.44 -21.58 -6.88
N LYS A 234 -4.22 -22.22 -5.72
CA LYS A 234 -4.57 -21.69 -4.40
C LYS A 234 -3.74 -20.43 -4.07
N GLN A 235 -2.44 -20.47 -4.33
CA GLN A 235 -1.54 -19.31 -4.13
C GLN A 235 -1.92 -18.14 -5.05
N LYS A 236 -2.21 -18.43 -6.32
CA LYS A 236 -2.70 -17.42 -7.27
C LYS A 236 -3.98 -16.74 -6.80
N GLN A 237 -4.95 -17.53 -6.31
CA GLN A 237 -6.20 -17.00 -5.76
C GLN A 237 -5.98 -16.14 -4.51
N LEU A 238 -5.08 -16.56 -3.60
CA LEU A 238 -4.76 -15.78 -2.41
C LEU A 238 -4.13 -14.41 -2.75
N LYS A 239 -3.17 -14.41 -3.69
CA LYS A 239 -2.54 -13.18 -4.18
C LYS A 239 -3.55 -12.25 -4.85
N ASN A 240 -4.48 -12.80 -5.62
CA ASN A 240 -5.56 -12.05 -6.25
C ASN A 240 -6.47 -11.39 -5.21
N LYS A 241 -6.91 -12.17 -4.21
CA LYS A 241 -7.75 -11.65 -3.11
C LYS A 241 -7.04 -10.54 -2.31
N GLN A 242 -5.73 -10.65 -2.13
CA GLN A 242 -4.96 -9.61 -1.42
C GLN A 242 -4.98 -8.29 -2.19
N ILE A 243 -4.68 -8.31 -3.49
CA ILE A 243 -4.70 -7.07 -4.29
C ILE A 243 -6.11 -6.45 -4.37
N GLU A 244 -7.13 -7.28 -4.51
CA GLU A 244 -8.53 -6.81 -4.48
C GLU A 244 -8.88 -6.17 -3.13
N LYS A 245 -8.26 -6.63 -2.05
CA LYS A 245 -8.43 -6.08 -0.70
C LYS A 245 -7.65 -4.77 -0.53
N ASP A 246 -6.45 -4.69 -1.07
CA ASP A 246 -5.55 -3.54 -0.91
C ASP A 246 -5.91 -2.34 -1.80
N CYS A 247 -6.83 -2.50 -2.76
CA CYS A 247 -7.27 -1.45 -3.65
C CYS A 247 -8.73 -1.08 -3.41
N ASN A 248 -9.03 0.21 -3.38
CA ASN A 248 -10.41 0.72 -3.34
C ASN A 248 -10.91 1.23 -4.70
N THR A 249 -10.03 1.37 -5.67
CA THR A 249 -10.41 1.76 -7.04
C THR A 249 -9.93 0.74 -8.05
N MET A 250 -10.79 0.39 -9.02
CA MET A 250 -10.48 -0.46 -10.15
C MET A 250 -10.82 0.24 -11.45
N LEU A 251 -9.85 0.34 -12.36
CA LEU A 251 -10.04 0.74 -13.74
C LEU A 251 -10.09 -0.51 -14.63
N ILE A 252 -11.11 -0.66 -15.46
CA ILE A 252 -11.26 -1.83 -16.34
C ILE A 252 -11.07 -1.42 -17.79
N PHE A 253 -10.09 -2.06 -18.43
CA PHE A 253 -9.74 -1.86 -19.83
C PHE A 253 -10.00 -3.12 -20.61
N CYS A 254 -10.63 -3.02 -21.76
CA CYS A 254 -10.84 -4.10 -22.73
C CYS A 254 -11.45 -5.37 -22.07
N GLY A 255 -10.68 -6.41 -21.88
CA GLY A 255 -11.14 -7.69 -21.32
C GLY A 255 -11.54 -8.68 -22.40
N GLN A 256 -10.64 -8.90 -23.39
CA GLN A 256 -10.77 -9.92 -24.40
C GLN A 256 -10.14 -11.23 -23.91
N ASP A 257 -10.78 -12.35 -24.17
CA ASP A 257 -10.26 -13.69 -23.87
C ASP A 257 -9.57 -14.36 -25.09
N GLU A 258 -9.23 -15.64 -24.95
CA GLU A 258 -8.57 -16.41 -26.01
C GLU A 258 -9.48 -16.70 -27.21
N SER A 259 -10.79 -16.69 -27.03
CA SER A 259 -11.79 -16.87 -28.09
C SER A 259 -12.19 -15.57 -28.79
N LEU A 260 -11.45 -14.48 -28.54
CA LEU A 260 -11.72 -13.14 -29.06
C LEU A 260 -13.07 -12.56 -28.59
N SER A 261 -13.63 -13.12 -27.53
CA SER A 261 -14.87 -12.68 -26.90
C SER A 261 -14.60 -11.96 -25.55
N ASN A 262 -15.66 -11.59 -24.85
CA ASN A 262 -15.55 -10.95 -23.54
C ASN A 262 -14.94 -11.91 -22.50
N SER A 263 -13.96 -11.44 -21.76
CA SER A 263 -13.22 -12.25 -20.79
C SER A 263 -14.05 -12.50 -19.53
N LYS A 264 -14.47 -13.75 -19.33
CA LYS A 264 -15.11 -14.19 -18.08
C LYS A 264 -14.25 -13.91 -16.85
N ASN A 265 -12.92 -13.96 -16.98
CA ASN A 265 -12.00 -13.68 -15.87
C ASN A 265 -12.07 -12.21 -15.43
N VAL A 266 -12.15 -11.26 -16.37
CA VAL A 266 -12.30 -9.83 -16.07
C VAL A 266 -13.65 -9.56 -15.42
N ILE A 267 -14.73 -10.17 -15.93
CA ILE A 267 -16.07 -10.04 -15.35
C ILE A 267 -16.12 -10.62 -13.93
N ASN A 268 -15.52 -11.80 -13.71
CA ASN A 268 -15.44 -12.41 -12.37
C ASN A 268 -14.59 -11.57 -11.42
N GLN A 269 -13.49 -10.98 -11.88
CA GLN A 269 -12.66 -10.09 -11.07
C GLN A 269 -13.44 -8.84 -10.66
N PHE A 270 -14.20 -8.24 -11.57
CA PHE A 270 -15.15 -7.17 -11.24
C PHE A 270 -16.13 -7.59 -10.14
N LYS A 271 -16.85 -8.70 -10.32
CA LYS A 271 -17.81 -9.21 -9.34
C LYS A 271 -17.18 -9.47 -7.97
N ASN A 272 -16.00 -10.09 -7.93
CA ASN A 272 -15.28 -10.35 -6.68
C ASN A 272 -14.82 -9.06 -6.00
N PHE A 273 -14.41 -8.07 -6.79
CA PHE A 273 -13.94 -6.78 -6.27
C PHE A 273 -15.05 -6.03 -5.53
N ILE A 274 -16.27 -6.05 -6.04
CA ILE A 274 -17.43 -5.37 -5.45
C ILE A 274 -18.10 -6.17 -4.33
N ALA A 275 -18.04 -7.51 -4.34
CA ALA A 275 -18.78 -8.39 -3.44
C ALA A 275 -18.50 -8.17 -1.94
N LYS A 276 -17.39 -7.52 -1.60
CA LYS A 276 -16.97 -7.23 -0.22
C LYS A 276 -16.76 -5.72 -0.02
N ASN A 277 -17.75 -5.01 0.50
CA ASN A 277 -17.72 -3.57 0.76
C ASN A 277 -18.04 -2.68 -0.47
N GLU A 278 -19.16 -2.93 -1.11
CA GLU A 278 -19.66 -2.14 -2.27
C GLU A 278 -19.63 -0.63 -2.04
N SER A 279 -20.01 -0.17 -0.86
CA SER A 279 -20.04 1.25 -0.51
C SER A 279 -18.65 1.93 -0.49
N LYS A 280 -17.57 1.13 -0.36
CA LYS A 280 -16.19 1.64 -0.24
C LYS A 280 -15.34 1.42 -1.49
N LYS A 281 -15.90 0.85 -2.55
CA LYS A 281 -15.16 0.55 -3.79
C LYS A 281 -15.62 1.46 -4.92
N LEU A 282 -14.68 1.93 -5.73
CA LEU A 282 -14.95 2.64 -6.98
C LEU A 282 -14.50 1.77 -8.15
N VAL A 283 -15.40 1.51 -9.09
CA VAL A 283 -15.06 0.81 -10.33
C VAL A 283 -15.40 1.70 -11.51
N ILE A 284 -14.47 1.87 -12.42
CA ILE A 284 -14.67 2.66 -13.64
C ILE A 284 -14.27 1.81 -14.84
N PRO A 285 -15.21 1.16 -15.50
CA PRO A 285 -14.98 0.52 -16.79
C PRO A 285 -14.84 1.59 -17.87
N ILE A 286 -13.86 1.42 -18.78
CA ILE A 286 -13.62 2.37 -19.88
C ILE A 286 -14.24 1.81 -21.17
N PRO A 287 -15.47 2.23 -21.54
CA PRO A 287 -16.24 1.61 -22.62
C PRO A 287 -15.59 1.78 -24.00
N SER A 288 -14.82 2.84 -24.23
CA SER A 288 -14.09 3.06 -25.48
C SER A 288 -13.05 1.98 -25.77
N THR A 289 -12.61 1.20 -24.75
CA THR A 289 -11.68 0.09 -24.91
C THR A 289 -12.35 -1.24 -25.30
N GLY A 290 -13.68 -1.29 -25.36
CA GLY A 290 -14.45 -2.42 -25.86
C GLY A 290 -14.56 -3.61 -24.90
N TYR A 291 -15.06 -4.73 -25.43
CA TYR A 291 -15.14 -6.05 -24.79
C TYR A 291 -15.79 -6.04 -23.39
N SER A 292 -15.20 -6.74 -22.41
CA SER A 292 -15.77 -6.82 -21.05
C SER A 292 -15.89 -5.46 -20.35
N ALA A 293 -15.05 -4.49 -20.68
CA ALA A 293 -15.17 -3.15 -20.14
C ALA A 293 -16.48 -2.49 -20.58
N ARG A 294 -16.84 -2.63 -21.87
CA ARG A 294 -18.10 -2.13 -22.42
C ARG A 294 -19.31 -2.93 -21.91
N GLU A 295 -19.18 -4.26 -21.79
CA GLU A 295 -20.24 -5.11 -21.24
C GLU A 295 -20.57 -4.72 -19.80
N ILE A 296 -19.54 -4.60 -18.93
CA ILE A 296 -19.74 -4.19 -17.54
C ILE A 296 -20.36 -2.80 -17.46
N PHE A 297 -19.85 -1.84 -18.25
CA PHE A 297 -20.36 -0.48 -18.29
C PHE A 297 -21.86 -0.41 -18.64
N ASN A 298 -22.31 -1.26 -19.56
CA ASN A 298 -23.72 -1.30 -20.01
C ASN A 298 -24.62 -2.16 -19.11
N SER A 299 -24.07 -2.90 -18.16
CA SER A 299 -24.85 -3.78 -17.28
C SER A 299 -25.71 -2.96 -16.29
N GLU A 300 -26.95 -3.37 -16.10
CA GLU A 300 -27.85 -2.75 -15.10
C GLU A 300 -27.24 -2.83 -13.69
N SER A 301 -26.63 -3.95 -13.35
CA SER A 301 -26.01 -4.13 -12.04
C SER A 301 -24.93 -3.07 -11.76
N TYR A 302 -24.11 -2.73 -12.74
CA TYR A 302 -23.12 -1.67 -12.60
C TYR A 302 -23.77 -0.30 -12.47
N ARG A 303 -24.69 0.04 -13.38
CA ARG A 303 -25.36 1.35 -13.39
C ARG A 303 -26.13 1.61 -12.11
N ASN A 304 -26.86 0.62 -11.61
CA ASN A 304 -27.62 0.74 -10.37
C ASN A 304 -26.73 0.84 -9.13
N THR A 305 -25.62 0.09 -9.09
CA THR A 305 -24.69 0.10 -7.95
C THR A 305 -23.86 1.39 -7.86
N TYR A 306 -23.48 2.00 -8.98
CA TYR A 306 -22.54 3.14 -9.00
C TYR A 306 -23.18 4.49 -9.33
N SER A 307 -24.49 4.54 -9.57
CA SER A 307 -25.22 5.79 -9.87
C SER A 307 -25.11 6.86 -8.77
N TYR A 308 -24.85 6.46 -7.53
CA TYR A 308 -24.66 7.40 -6.42
C TYR A 308 -23.21 7.88 -6.25
N LYS A 309 -22.21 7.22 -6.87
CA LYS A 309 -20.79 7.59 -6.81
C LYS A 309 -20.33 8.38 -8.03
N ILE A 310 -20.88 8.04 -9.18
CA ILE A 310 -20.57 8.67 -10.46
C ILE A 310 -21.87 9.22 -11.02
N MET A 311 -21.93 10.53 -11.27
CA MET A 311 -23.14 11.14 -11.82
C MET A 311 -23.48 10.55 -13.20
N HIS A 312 -24.77 10.42 -13.51
CA HIS A 312 -25.19 9.91 -14.82
C HIS A 312 -24.55 10.69 -15.98
N SER A 313 -24.48 12.02 -15.87
CA SER A 313 -23.84 12.87 -16.86
C SER A 313 -22.35 12.55 -17.09
N GLU A 314 -21.64 12.10 -16.04
CA GLU A 314 -20.23 11.70 -16.15
C GLU A 314 -20.10 10.30 -16.79
N LEU A 315 -21.03 9.40 -16.51
CA LEU A 315 -21.09 8.11 -17.21
C LEU A 315 -21.41 8.31 -18.70
N ASP A 316 -22.34 9.18 -19.02
CA ASP A 316 -22.67 9.50 -20.41
C ASP A 316 -21.49 10.16 -21.12
N LEU A 317 -20.81 11.07 -20.44
CA LEU A 317 -19.58 11.67 -20.94
C LEU A 317 -18.49 10.61 -21.17
N LEU A 318 -18.24 9.71 -20.22
CA LEU A 318 -17.25 8.63 -20.36
C LEU A 318 -17.58 7.69 -21.53
N ASN A 319 -18.87 7.49 -21.82
CA ASN A 319 -19.30 6.68 -22.95
C ASN A 319 -19.10 7.37 -24.31
N SER A 320 -19.19 8.69 -24.36
CA SER A 320 -19.08 9.49 -25.60
C SER A 320 -17.65 9.91 -25.93
N LEU A 321 -16.75 9.98 -24.94
CA LEU A 321 -15.39 10.39 -25.15
C LEU A 321 -14.58 9.39 -25.97
N THR A 322 -13.84 9.88 -26.96
CA THR A 322 -12.93 9.12 -27.81
C THR A 322 -11.48 9.55 -27.64
N GLU A 323 -11.25 10.80 -27.25
CA GLU A 323 -9.91 11.32 -27.05
C GLU A 323 -9.26 10.79 -25.76
N PRO A 324 -8.08 10.10 -25.86
CA PRO A 324 -7.41 9.50 -24.71
C PRO A 324 -7.10 10.47 -23.57
N SER A 325 -6.72 11.71 -23.91
CA SER A 325 -6.38 12.74 -22.92
C SER A 325 -7.59 13.22 -22.12
N GLU A 326 -8.77 13.31 -22.75
CA GLU A 326 -10.01 13.71 -22.11
C GLU A 326 -10.56 12.59 -21.23
N ILE A 327 -10.51 11.34 -21.73
CA ILE A 327 -10.84 10.15 -20.93
C ILE A 327 -10.00 10.10 -19.67
N ALA A 328 -8.67 10.25 -19.82
CA ALA A 328 -7.75 10.21 -18.68
C ALA A 328 -8.01 11.31 -17.66
N LYS A 329 -8.28 12.55 -18.10
CA LYS A 329 -8.64 13.66 -17.22
C LYS A 329 -9.92 13.36 -16.43
N LEU A 330 -10.95 12.84 -17.10
CA LEU A 330 -12.21 12.47 -16.45
C LEU A 330 -11.97 11.38 -15.40
N LEU A 331 -11.24 10.31 -15.75
CA LEU A 331 -10.90 9.23 -14.83
C LEU A 331 -10.18 9.73 -13.58
N VAL A 332 -9.16 10.57 -13.75
CA VAL A 332 -8.39 11.11 -12.62
C VAL A 332 -9.26 12.02 -11.75
N ASN A 333 -10.12 12.86 -12.35
CA ASN A 333 -11.04 13.71 -11.60
C ASN A 333 -12.04 12.89 -10.77
N LEU A 334 -12.60 11.81 -11.33
CA LEU A 334 -13.49 10.88 -10.61
C LEU A 334 -12.76 10.24 -9.41
N ILE A 335 -11.53 9.77 -9.62
CA ILE A 335 -10.71 9.16 -8.57
C ILE A 335 -10.38 10.19 -7.47
N LEU A 336 -9.98 11.40 -7.84
CA LEU A 336 -9.65 12.46 -6.88
C LEU A 336 -10.85 12.89 -6.05
N ARG A 337 -12.05 12.99 -6.67
CA ARG A 337 -13.29 13.30 -5.96
C ARG A 337 -13.64 12.19 -4.97
N TYR A 338 -13.65 10.94 -5.42
CA TYR A 338 -13.93 9.78 -4.58
C TYR A 338 -13.00 9.67 -3.37
N ARG A 339 -11.72 10.08 -3.53
CA ARG A 339 -10.75 10.11 -2.43
C ARG A 339 -11.10 11.12 -1.34
N LYS A 340 -11.78 12.23 -1.69
CA LYS A 340 -12.14 13.31 -0.75
C LYS A 340 -13.42 13.01 0.03
N GLU A 341 -14.20 12.02 -0.40
CA GLU A 341 -15.38 11.59 0.32
C GLU A 341 -14.98 10.79 1.57
N PRO A 342 -15.54 11.12 2.76
CA PRO A 342 -15.18 10.55 4.06
C PRO A 342 -15.51 9.06 4.22
#